data_1b708b17486eec36ef067c64d5645541
#
_entry.id   1b708b17486eec36ef067c64d5645541
#
_cell.length_a   1.000
_cell.length_b   1.000
_cell.length_c   1.000
_cell.angle_alpha   90.00
_cell.angle_beta   90.00
_cell.angle_gamma   90.00
#
_symmetry.space_group_name_H-M   'P 1'
#
loop_
_entity.id
_entity.type
_entity.pdbx_description
1 polymer ?
#
loop_
_entity_poly.entity_id
_entity_poly.type
_entity_poly.pdbx_seq_one_letter_code
_entity_poly.pdbx_strand_id
1 'polypeptide(L)'
;MGLQHSVQPWSPHHLMFITSPTSHAVLLLGEGRNCEMYKVLPNIAVKRGGPEGAGILGVHLEGPYISREKRGAHPESQIRTFETGAFQDLLATYGSLDNVCIITLAPELSRSGEIIQELTSRGICVSVGHSMASLEEAEKAVQNGASFITHLFNAMLPFHHRDPGIVGLLTSDKIPDEKQVFFGMIADGIHTNPAALRIAHKVHPKGLVLVTDALPALGLGNGQHTLGQQVVEIKGLKCYVAGTTTLCGSVAPMDVCVRHFFHATDCKMEMALEAASLHPAQLLGIEKQKGTLNFGSDADFVVLDDSLNVKATYISGDLVWQDSDFSH
;
A
#
# COMPACT_ATOMS: atom_id res chain seq x y z
N MET A 1 1.97 -36.80 -18.22
CA MET A 1 1.03 -36.64 -17.10
C MET A 1 1.11 -35.19 -16.64
N GLY A 2 0.14 -34.42 -17.10
CA GLY A 2 0.13 -32.96 -16.82
C GLY A 2 -0.40 -32.70 -15.42
N LEU A 3 0.35 -31.96 -14.62
CA LEU A 3 -0.12 -31.36 -13.39
C LEU A 3 -0.98 -30.13 -13.76
N GLN A 4 -2.29 -30.31 -13.79
CA GLN A 4 -3.23 -29.22 -13.72
C GLN A 4 -3.16 -28.64 -12.31
N HIS A 5 -2.46 -27.52 -12.13
CA HIS A 5 -2.65 -26.68 -10.96
C HIS A 5 -4.04 -26.04 -11.11
N SER A 6 -5.00 -26.57 -10.38
CA SER A 6 -6.26 -25.90 -10.14
C SER A 6 -5.99 -24.62 -9.35
N VAL A 7 -6.00 -23.49 -10.05
CA VAL A 7 -6.09 -22.17 -9.41
C VAL A 7 -7.46 -22.14 -8.73
N GLN A 8 -7.48 -22.23 -7.41
CA GLN A 8 -8.72 -22.01 -6.66
C GLN A 8 -9.26 -20.61 -6.99
N PRO A 9 -10.57 -20.45 -7.17
CA PRO A 9 -11.15 -19.14 -7.43
C PRO A 9 -10.81 -18.22 -6.26
N TRP A 10 -10.29 -17.05 -6.58
CA TRP A 10 -9.91 -16.02 -5.62
C TRP A 10 -11.14 -15.63 -4.80
N SER A 11 -11.10 -15.90 -3.51
CA SER A 11 -12.11 -15.37 -2.59
C SER A 11 -12.02 -13.82 -2.59
N PRO A 12 -13.16 -13.09 -2.54
CA PRO A 12 -13.17 -11.63 -2.51
C PRO A 12 -12.37 -10.99 -1.38
N HIS A 13 -11.93 -11.78 -0.41
CA HIS A 13 -11.19 -11.35 0.78
C HIS A 13 -9.67 -11.24 0.62
N HIS A 14 -9.10 -11.57 -0.56
CA HIS A 14 -7.65 -11.71 -0.74
C HIS A 14 -6.97 -10.53 -1.46
N LEU A 15 -7.67 -9.41 -1.64
CA LEU A 15 -7.14 -8.26 -2.36
C LEU A 15 -6.69 -7.17 -1.40
N MET A 16 -5.43 -6.82 -1.51
CA MET A 16 -4.80 -5.72 -0.77
C MET A 16 -5.14 -4.39 -1.42
N PHE A 17 -5.70 -3.45 -0.64
CA PHE A 17 -6.27 -2.22 -1.17
C PHE A 17 -5.42 -1.00 -0.82
N ILE A 18 -4.94 -0.28 -1.82
CA ILE A 18 -4.60 1.15 -1.74
C ILE A 18 -5.71 2.00 -2.38
N THR A 19 -6.92 1.56 -2.45
CA THR A 19 -8.02 2.41 -2.89
C THR A 19 -9.31 1.83 -2.37
N SER A 20 -10.26 2.68 -2.10
CA SER A 20 -11.64 2.45 -1.70
C SER A 20 -12.06 0.99 -1.49
N PRO A 21 -12.78 0.65 -0.43
CA PRO A 21 -13.28 -0.70 -0.16
C PRO A 21 -14.19 -1.24 -1.27
N THR A 22 -14.39 -0.50 -2.35
CA THR A 22 -15.49 -0.77 -3.26
C THR A 22 -15.12 -1.29 -4.63
N SER A 23 -13.95 -0.98 -5.24
CA SER A 23 -13.92 -1.31 -6.66
C SER A 23 -12.60 -1.70 -7.30
N HIS A 24 -11.48 -1.23 -6.80
CA HIS A 24 -10.19 -1.48 -7.46
C HIS A 24 -9.07 -1.63 -6.45
N ALA A 25 -8.16 -2.56 -6.71
CA ALA A 25 -6.97 -2.81 -5.93
C ALA A 25 -5.72 -2.46 -6.73
N VAL A 26 -4.75 -1.85 -6.06
CA VAL A 26 -3.35 -1.95 -6.47
C VAL A 26 -2.76 -3.12 -5.69
N LEU A 27 -2.31 -4.14 -6.41
CA LEU A 27 -1.78 -5.33 -5.80
C LEU A 27 -0.37 -5.05 -5.27
N LEU A 28 -0.20 -5.04 -3.96
CA LEU A 28 1.10 -4.92 -3.31
C LEU A 28 1.85 -6.24 -3.40
N LEU A 29 3.08 -6.19 -3.84
CA LEU A 29 3.92 -7.35 -4.03
C LEU A 29 5.32 -7.04 -3.49
N GLY A 30 5.45 -7.13 -2.18
CA GLY A 30 6.66 -6.76 -1.48
C GLY A 30 7.55 -7.93 -1.07
N GLU A 31 6.99 -9.11 -0.88
CA GLU A 31 7.74 -10.26 -0.39
C GLU A 31 8.11 -11.22 -1.52
N GLY A 32 8.84 -10.71 -2.50
CA GLY A 32 9.36 -11.51 -3.62
C GLY A 32 10.25 -12.65 -3.15
N ARG A 33 9.76 -13.87 -3.26
CA ARG A 33 10.34 -15.09 -2.68
C ARG A 33 11.42 -15.74 -3.52
N ASN A 34 11.61 -15.26 -4.76
CA ASN A 34 12.78 -15.49 -5.61
C ASN A 34 12.80 -14.45 -6.74
N CYS A 35 13.95 -14.28 -7.40
CA CYS A 35 14.14 -13.32 -8.48
C CYS A 35 13.16 -13.49 -9.66
N GLU A 36 12.59 -14.66 -9.85
CA GLU A 36 11.67 -14.93 -10.96
C GLU A 36 10.28 -14.35 -10.70
N MET A 37 9.86 -14.25 -9.44
CA MET A 37 8.57 -13.65 -9.10
C MET A 37 8.51 -12.18 -9.52
N TYR A 38 9.57 -11.39 -9.31
CA TYR A 38 9.59 -10.00 -9.75
C TYR A 38 9.33 -9.82 -11.25
N LYS A 39 9.64 -10.82 -12.09
CA LYS A 39 9.35 -10.80 -13.52
C LYS A 39 7.93 -11.21 -13.88
N VAL A 40 7.25 -11.93 -13.00
CA VAL A 40 5.87 -12.38 -13.23
C VAL A 40 4.88 -11.29 -12.85
N LEU A 41 5.20 -10.51 -11.82
CA LEU A 41 4.29 -9.56 -11.18
C LEU A 41 3.81 -8.43 -12.11
N PRO A 42 4.68 -7.80 -12.93
CA PRO A 42 4.24 -6.78 -13.89
C PRO A 42 3.32 -7.32 -14.99
N ASN A 43 3.23 -8.64 -15.14
CA ASN A 43 2.34 -9.28 -16.12
C ASN A 43 0.92 -9.53 -15.59
N ILE A 44 0.62 -9.13 -14.34
CA ILE A 44 -0.75 -9.21 -13.82
C ILE A 44 -1.62 -8.26 -14.63
N ALA A 45 -2.66 -8.82 -15.24
CA ALA A 45 -3.55 -8.06 -16.08
C ALA A 45 -4.37 -7.04 -15.28
N VAL A 46 -4.35 -5.80 -15.71
CA VAL A 46 -5.31 -4.78 -15.26
C VAL A 46 -6.72 -5.26 -15.61
N LYS A 47 -7.62 -5.24 -14.64
CA LYS A 47 -9.00 -5.72 -14.81
C LYS A 47 -9.98 -4.69 -14.25
N ARG A 48 -11.05 -4.39 -14.99
CA ARG A 48 -12.16 -3.60 -14.46
C ARG A 48 -12.91 -4.39 -13.39
N GLY A 49 -13.38 -3.70 -12.36
CA GLY A 49 -14.31 -4.24 -11.39
C GLY A 49 -15.71 -4.45 -12.00
N GLY A 50 -16.49 -5.32 -11.38
CA GLY A 50 -17.84 -5.64 -11.83
C GLY A 50 -18.50 -6.67 -10.90
N PRO A 51 -19.54 -7.36 -11.37
CA PRO A 51 -20.33 -8.29 -10.54
C PRO A 51 -19.53 -9.38 -9.84
N GLU A 52 -18.37 -9.73 -10.38
CA GLU A 52 -17.49 -10.77 -9.81
C GLU A 52 -16.46 -10.20 -8.78
N GLY A 53 -16.49 -8.92 -8.49
CA GLY A 53 -15.64 -8.29 -7.49
C GLY A 53 -14.81 -7.11 -8.00
N ALA A 54 -13.87 -6.70 -7.17
CA ALA A 54 -13.00 -5.55 -7.41
C ALA A 54 -12.12 -5.70 -8.65
N GLY A 55 -11.88 -4.58 -9.32
CA GLY A 55 -10.90 -4.50 -10.41
C GLY A 55 -9.46 -4.46 -9.89
N ILE A 56 -8.53 -4.59 -10.82
CA ILE A 56 -7.09 -4.41 -10.58
C ILE A 56 -6.63 -3.22 -11.40
N LEU A 57 -6.22 -2.13 -10.74
CA LEU A 57 -5.66 -0.95 -11.38
C LEU A 57 -4.23 -1.17 -11.88
N GLY A 58 -3.47 -1.96 -11.14
CA GLY A 58 -2.09 -2.28 -11.44
C GLY A 58 -1.37 -2.85 -10.24
N VAL A 59 -0.05 -2.78 -10.28
CA VAL A 59 0.85 -3.40 -9.31
C VAL A 59 1.63 -2.33 -8.54
N HIS A 60 1.75 -2.52 -7.24
CA HIS A 60 2.71 -1.84 -6.40
C HIS A 60 3.90 -2.78 -6.13
N LEU A 61 5.07 -2.43 -6.63
CA LEU A 61 6.30 -3.17 -6.40
C LEU A 61 7.01 -2.57 -5.18
N GLU A 62 7.03 -3.31 -4.07
CA GLU A 62 7.72 -2.93 -2.85
C GLU A 62 9.03 -3.72 -2.72
N GLY A 63 10.16 -3.00 -2.83
CA GLY A 63 11.48 -3.64 -2.97
C GLY A 63 11.64 -4.39 -4.31
N PRO A 64 12.82 -4.95 -4.58
CA PRO A 64 13.94 -5.21 -3.69
C PRO A 64 14.96 -4.07 -3.53
N TYR A 65 14.75 -2.92 -4.14
CA TYR A 65 15.66 -1.76 -4.07
C TYR A 65 15.38 -0.95 -2.80
N ILE A 66 15.60 -1.58 -1.65
CA ILE A 66 15.33 -1.06 -0.31
C ILE A 66 16.55 -1.21 0.59
N SER A 67 16.57 -0.51 1.74
CA SER A 67 17.66 -0.63 2.72
C SER A 67 17.68 -2.02 3.36
N ARG A 68 18.87 -2.60 3.43
CA ARG A 68 19.09 -3.87 4.12
C ARG A 68 18.72 -3.80 5.61
N GLU A 69 19.00 -2.67 6.24
CA GLU A 69 18.73 -2.42 7.66
C GLU A 69 17.24 -2.23 7.94
N LYS A 70 16.48 -1.82 6.94
CA LYS A 70 15.03 -1.56 7.02
C LYS A 70 14.20 -2.52 6.19
N ARG A 71 14.75 -3.68 5.85
CA ARG A 71 14.08 -4.67 4.99
C ARG A 71 12.77 -5.25 5.57
N GLY A 72 12.52 -5.11 6.89
CA GLY A 72 11.35 -5.74 7.49
C GLY A 72 11.35 -7.26 7.29
N ALA A 73 10.27 -7.79 6.75
CA ALA A 73 10.11 -9.21 6.45
C ALA A 73 10.70 -9.64 5.09
N HIS A 74 11.23 -8.71 4.28
CA HIS A 74 11.87 -9.07 3.02
C HIS A 74 13.10 -9.94 3.23
N PRO A 75 13.28 -11.04 2.47
CA PRO A 75 14.47 -11.89 2.57
C PRO A 75 15.72 -11.10 2.21
N GLU A 76 16.71 -11.11 3.10
CA GLU A 76 17.95 -10.35 2.92
C GLU A 76 18.67 -10.67 1.60
N SER A 77 18.63 -11.93 1.19
CA SER A 77 19.24 -12.39 -0.07
C SER A 77 18.64 -11.79 -1.33
N GLN A 78 17.46 -11.18 -1.23
CA GLN A 78 16.77 -10.54 -2.37
C GLN A 78 17.02 -9.04 -2.45
N ILE A 79 17.54 -8.41 -1.39
CA ILE A 79 17.79 -6.97 -1.36
C ILE A 79 18.84 -6.61 -2.43
N ARG A 80 18.54 -5.56 -3.18
CA ARG A 80 19.36 -5.07 -4.29
C ARG A 80 19.70 -3.59 -4.15
N THR A 81 20.76 -3.21 -4.81
CA THR A 81 21.16 -1.82 -5.01
C THR A 81 21.21 -1.54 -6.51
N PHE A 82 21.15 -0.27 -6.88
CA PHE A 82 21.34 0.12 -8.27
C PHE A 82 22.85 0.11 -8.57
N GLU A 83 23.22 -0.70 -9.53
CA GLU A 83 24.59 -0.79 -10.04
C GLU A 83 24.84 0.26 -11.14
N THR A 84 25.84 0.05 -11.96
CA THR A 84 26.18 0.96 -13.07
C THR A 84 25.09 1.08 -14.13
N GLY A 85 24.25 0.07 -14.26
CA GLY A 85 23.11 0.03 -15.20
C GLY A 85 21.92 0.89 -14.77
N ALA A 86 21.82 1.28 -13.50
CA ALA A 86 20.74 2.08 -12.93
C ALA A 86 19.33 1.60 -13.36
N PHE A 87 18.68 2.28 -14.30
CA PHE A 87 17.34 1.91 -14.78
C PHE A 87 17.32 0.54 -15.50
N GLN A 88 18.40 0.15 -16.16
CA GLN A 88 18.51 -1.18 -16.77
C GLN A 88 18.56 -2.29 -15.72
N ASP A 89 19.16 -2.04 -14.56
CA ASP A 89 19.17 -3.00 -13.45
C ASP A 89 17.72 -3.23 -12.94
N LEU A 90 16.91 -2.16 -12.88
CA LEU A 90 15.50 -2.24 -12.53
C LEU A 90 14.73 -3.06 -13.57
N LEU A 91 14.89 -2.79 -14.85
CA LEU A 91 14.27 -3.57 -15.93
C LEU A 91 14.72 -5.03 -15.94
N ALA A 92 16.00 -5.29 -15.66
CA ALA A 92 16.51 -6.67 -15.56
C ALA A 92 15.84 -7.44 -14.39
N THR A 93 15.47 -6.72 -13.34
CA THR A 93 14.78 -7.30 -12.17
C THR A 93 13.30 -7.56 -12.44
N TYR A 94 12.59 -6.55 -12.94
CA TYR A 94 11.13 -6.62 -13.05
C TYR A 94 10.64 -7.03 -14.45
N GLY A 95 11.44 -6.82 -15.50
CA GLY A 95 10.99 -6.96 -16.88
C GLY A 95 10.19 -5.75 -17.34
N SER A 96 8.96 -5.96 -17.80
CA SER A 96 8.06 -4.85 -18.17
C SER A 96 7.55 -4.11 -16.94
N LEU A 97 7.26 -2.82 -17.10
CA LEU A 97 6.63 -1.97 -16.09
C LEU A 97 5.22 -1.51 -16.52
N ASP A 98 4.65 -2.09 -17.56
CA ASP A 98 3.42 -1.61 -18.21
C ASP A 98 2.21 -1.58 -17.26
N ASN A 99 2.14 -2.53 -16.32
CA ASN A 99 1.06 -2.62 -15.34
C ASN A 99 1.48 -2.14 -13.95
N VAL A 100 2.61 -1.46 -13.84
CA VAL A 100 3.11 -0.98 -12.55
C VAL A 100 2.59 0.43 -12.30
N CYS A 101 1.85 0.59 -11.20
CA CYS A 101 1.33 1.88 -10.76
C CYS A 101 2.23 2.56 -9.73
N ILE A 102 2.84 1.78 -8.84
CA ILE A 102 3.65 2.30 -7.73
C ILE A 102 4.93 1.46 -7.62
N ILE A 103 6.04 2.12 -7.32
CA ILE A 103 7.29 1.47 -6.92
C ILE A 103 7.79 2.09 -5.62
N THR A 104 8.04 1.25 -4.62
CA THR A 104 8.75 1.64 -3.39
C THR A 104 10.24 1.37 -3.53
N LEU A 105 11.03 2.38 -3.20
CA LEU A 105 12.49 2.27 -3.12
C LEU A 105 13.05 3.11 -1.95
N ALA A 106 14.27 2.76 -1.54
CA ALA A 106 15.01 3.54 -0.56
C ALA A 106 15.77 4.68 -1.25
N PRO A 107 15.48 5.96 -0.92
CA PRO A 107 16.04 7.08 -1.64
C PRO A 107 17.52 7.33 -1.37
N GLU A 108 18.10 6.79 -0.31
CA GLU A 108 19.53 6.84 -0.01
C GLU A 108 20.38 5.93 -0.90
N LEU A 109 19.76 5.03 -1.67
CA LEU A 109 20.49 4.16 -2.59
C LEU A 109 21.17 4.99 -3.70
N SER A 110 22.38 4.60 -4.05
CA SER A 110 23.13 5.24 -5.13
C SER A 110 22.27 5.33 -6.40
N ARG A 111 22.29 6.46 -7.09
CA ARG A 111 21.53 6.74 -8.32
C ARG A 111 20.00 6.68 -8.22
N SER A 112 19.45 6.61 -7.02
CA SER A 112 17.99 6.60 -6.81
C SER A 112 17.29 7.80 -7.44
N GLY A 113 17.92 8.99 -7.41
CA GLY A 113 17.38 10.21 -8.02
C GLY A 113 17.11 10.09 -9.51
N GLU A 114 18.03 9.48 -10.29
CA GLU A 114 17.85 9.22 -11.71
C GLU A 114 16.69 8.23 -11.97
N ILE A 115 16.61 7.20 -11.13
CA ILE A 115 15.56 6.19 -11.20
C ILE A 115 14.19 6.81 -10.91
N ILE A 116 14.10 7.66 -9.88
CA ILE A 116 12.86 8.36 -9.52
C ILE A 116 12.38 9.23 -10.69
N GLN A 117 13.28 10.01 -11.31
CA GLN A 117 12.94 10.85 -12.47
C GLN A 117 12.44 10.01 -13.64
N GLU A 118 13.11 8.92 -13.97
CA GLU A 118 12.73 8.04 -15.08
C GLU A 118 11.37 7.37 -14.83
N LEU A 119 11.12 6.83 -13.63
CA LEU A 119 9.85 6.23 -13.26
C LEU A 119 8.71 7.24 -13.31
N THR A 120 8.93 8.44 -12.75
CA THR A 120 7.94 9.52 -12.74
C THR A 120 7.61 9.99 -14.16
N SER A 121 8.62 10.08 -15.06
CA SER A 121 8.39 10.44 -16.46
C SER A 121 7.51 9.43 -17.21
N ARG A 122 7.45 8.19 -16.74
CA ARG A 122 6.59 7.12 -17.24
C ARG A 122 5.20 7.08 -16.59
N GLY A 123 4.90 8.02 -15.69
CA GLY A 123 3.63 8.05 -14.96
C GLY A 123 3.53 7.05 -13.82
N ILE A 124 4.65 6.46 -13.39
CA ILE A 124 4.69 5.54 -12.25
C ILE A 124 4.87 6.36 -10.98
N CYS A 125 3.99 6.17 -10.00
CA CYS A 125 4.12 6.78 -8.67
C CYS A 125 5.33 6.20 -7.94
N VAL A 126 6.26 7.06 -7.53
CA VAL A 126 7.41 6.62 -6.74
C VAL A 126 7.14 6.87 -5.27
N SER A 127 7.27 5.80 -4.49
CA SER A 127 7.14 5.78 -3.03
C SER A 127 8.50 5.62 -2.37
N VAL A 128 8.75 6.40 -1.32
CA VAL A 128 9.95 6.23 -0.48
C VAL A 128 9.60 5.44 0.76
N GLY A 129 10.38 4.40 1.05
CA GLY A 129 10.15 3.53 2.20
C GLY A 129 11.20 2.44 2.33
N HIS A 130 11.13 1.66 3.40
CA HIS A 130 12.13 0.67 3.74
C HIS A 130 13.55 1.26 3.69
N SER A 131 13.77 2.34 4.44
CA SER A 131 14.85 3.29 4.18
C SER A 131 15.51 3.79 5.46
N MET A 132 16.80 4.05 5.36
CA MET A 132 17.63 4.75 6.36
C MET A 132 17.83 6.22 6.02
N ALA A 133 17.09 6.77 5.05
CA ALA A 133 17.31 8.12 4.53
C ALA A 133 17.17 9.19 5.61
N SER A 134 18.07 10.16 5.55
CA SER A 134 17.96 11.45 6.19
C SER A 134 16.84 12.28 5.57
N LEU A 135 16.44 13.38 6.25
CA LEU A 135 15.47 14.31 5.67
C LEU A 135 15.96 14.88 4.33
N GLU A 136 17.25 15.24 4.24
CA GLU A 136 17.82 15.81 3.01
C GLU A 136 17.71 14.84 1.82
N GLU A 137 17.99 13.55 2.02
CA GLU A 137 17.85 12.52 0.98
C GLU A 137 16.39 12.32 0.59
N ALA A 138 15.48 12.33 1.56
CA ALA A 138 14.04 12.22 1.31
C ALA A 138 13.50 13.45 0.54
N GLU A 139 13.91 14.67 0.89
CA GLU A 139 13.57 15.91 0.18
C GLU A 139 14.05 15.88 -1.28
N LYS A 140 15.28 15.42 -1.52
CA LYS A 140 15.80 15.22 -2.88
C LYS A 140 14.97 14.22 -3.68
N ALA A 141 14.51 13.13 -3.05
CA ALA A 141 13.64 12.18 -3.71
C ALA A 141 12.31 12.81 -4.17
N VAL A 142 11.69 13.64 -3.30
CA VAL A 142 10.47 14.39 -3.66
C VAL A 142 10.75 15.41 -4.77
N GLN A 143 11.85 16.12 -4.71
CA GLN A 143 12.26 17.05 -5.78
C GLN A 143 12.44 16.35 -7.12
N ASN A 144 12.94 15.11 -7.12
CA ASN A 144 13.09 14.25 -8.30
C ASN A 144 11.78 13.60 -8.77
N GLY A 145 10.67 13.72 -8.01
CA GLY A 145 9.35 13.27 -8.45
C GLY A 145 8.67 12.24 -7.54
N ALA A 146 9.30 11.77 -6.48
CA ALA A 146 8.63 10.92 -5.51
C ALA A 146 7.44 11.67 -4.88
N SER A 147 6.30 11.01 -4.73
CA SER A 147 5.04 11.61 -4.27
C SER A 147 4.34 10.81 -3.17
N PHE A 148 4.90 9.68 -2.78
CA PHE A 148 4.31 8.81 -1.77
C PHE A 148 5.34 8.37 -0.73
N ILE A 149 4.90 8.11 0.50
CA ILE A 149 5.67 7.48 1.57
C ILE A 149 4.99 6.16 1.90
N THR A 150 5.71 5.06 1.77
CA THR A 150 5.22 3.73 2.11
C THR A 150 5.06 3.62 3.62
N HIS A 151 3.90 3.18 4.09
CA HIS A 151 3.54 2.88 5.51
C HIS A 151 4.36 3.66 6.55
N LEU A 152 4.12 4.98 6.61
CA LEU A 152 4.80 5.94 7.48
C LEU A 152 5.02 5.38 8.89
N PHE A 153 6.19 5.63 9.47
CA PHE A 153 6.75 5.12 10.72
C PHE A 153 7.27 3.67 10.67
N ASN A 154 6.80 2.84 9.75
CA ASN A 154 7.24 1.46 9.63
C ASN A 154 8.44 1.35 8.69
N ALA A 155 9.41 0.50 9.02
CA ALA A 155 10.60 0.24 8.23
C ALA A 155 11.38 1.51 7.79
N MET A 156 11.48 2.51 8.67
CA MET A 156 12.25 3.74 8.46
C MET A 156 12.94 4.19 9.75
N LEU A 157 13.76 5.24 9.68
CA LEU A 157 14.34 5.83 10.89
C LEU A 157 13.23 6.44 11.76
N PRO A 158 13.34 6.32 13.10
CA PRO A 158 12.42 7.02 13.98
C PRO A 158 12.66 8.54 13.87
N PHE A 159 11.59 9.32 14.08
CA PHE A 159 11.70 10.78 14.15
C PHE A 159 12.77 11.20 15.18
N HIS A 160 13.74 11.99 14.74
CA HIS A 160 14.72 12.60 15.61
C HIS A 160 14.75 14.11 15.37
N HIS A 161 14.75 14.91 16.43
CA HIS A 161 14.57 16.39 16.36
C HIS A 161 15.66 17.15 15.58
N ARG A 162 16.82 16.56 15.30
CA ARG A 162 17.89 17.15 14.47
C ARG A 162 17.93 16.58 13.06
N ASP A 163 17.41 15.37 12.84
CA ASP A 163 17.21 14.77 11.55
C ASP A 163 15.95 13.91 11.60
N PRO A 164 14.81 14.47 11.23
CA PRO A 164 13.53 13.76 11.30
C PRO A 164 13.36 12.66 10.24
N GLY A 165 14.34 12.46 9.35
CA GLY A 165 14.28 11.45 8.30
C GLY A 165 13.08 11.63 7.38
N ILE A 166 12.57 10.53 6.83
CA ILE A 166 11.40 10.54 5.94
C ILE A 166 10.16 11.17 6.62
N VAL A 167 10.01 10.99 7.94
CA VAL A 167 8.88 11.59 8.69
C VAL A 167 8.83 13.11 8.56
N GLY A 168 9.99 13.75 8.42
CA GLY A 168 10.10 15.19 8.23
C GLY A 168 9.47 15.72 6.95
N LEU A 169 9.24 14.90 5.95
CA LEU A 169 8.57 15.28 4.70
C LEU A 169 7.15 15.82 4.93
N LEU A 170 6.49 15.44 6.03
CA LEU A 170 5.15 15.91 6.33
C LEU A 170 5.07 17.41 6.57
N THR A 171 6.19 18.05 6.88
CA THR A 171 6.28 19.48 7.24
C THR A 171 7.49 20.18 6.64
N SER A 172 8.19 19.55 5.69
CA SER A 172 9.37 20.17 5.06
C SER A 172 8.98 21.41 4.26
N ASP A 173 9.69 22.49 4.47
CA ASP A 173 9.60 23.76 3.73
C ASP A 173 10.34 23.74 2.37
N LYS A 174 11.04 22.64 2.07
CA LYS A 174 11.73 22.44 0.79
C LYS A 174 10.89 21.70 -0.25
N ILE A 175 9.68 21.27 0.11
CA ILE A 175 8.73 20.70 -0.82
C ILE A 175 7.94 21.87 -1.44
N PRO A 176 7.93 22.04 -2.78
CA PRO A 176 7.13 23.06 -3.43
C PRO A 176 5.64 22.94 -3.08
N ASP A 177 4.96 24.05 -2.85
CA ASP A 177 3.54 24.10 -2.44
C ASP A 177 2.60 23.38 -3.41
N GLU A 178 2.96 23.34 -4.70
CA GLU A 178 2.21 22.66 -5.74
C GLU A 178 2.39 21.11 -5.72
N LYS A 179 3.39 20.61 -4.96
CA LYS A 179 3.63 19.17 -4.81
C LYS A 179 3.00 18.65 -3.53
N GLN A 180 1.98 17.84 -3.66
CA GLN A 180 1.43 17.09 -2.53
C GLN A 180 2.21 15.79 -2.33
N VAL A 181 2.67 15.54 -1.12
CA VAL A 181 3.25 14.26 -0.71
C VAL A 181 2.20 13.49 0.07
N PHE A 182 1.82 12.33 -0.43
CA PHE A 182 0.94 11.40 0.27
C PHE A 182 1.75 10.44 1.14
N PHE A 183 1.12 9.82 2.11
CA PHE A 183 1.75 8.81 2.95
C PHE A 183 0.78 7.73 3.38
N GLY A 184 1.20 6.48 3.28
CA GLY A 184 0.46 5.32 3.73
C GLY A 184 0.47 5.21 5.25
N MET A 185 -0.64 4.77 5.85
CA MET A 185 -0.74 4.48 7.29
C MET A 185 -1.42 3.12 7.48
N ILE A 186 -0.76 2.20 8.16
CA ILE A 186 -1.36 0.93 8.59
C ILE A 186 -2.09 1.16 9.90
N ALA A 187 -3.40 1.25 9.85
CA ALA A 187 -4.25 1.55 11.01
C ALA A 187 -4.96 0.30 11.56
N ASP A 188 -4.22 -0.79 11.70
CA ASP A 188 -4.74 -2.07 12.21
C ASP A 188 -4.73 -2.19 13.74
N GLY A 189 -4.27 -1.16 14.46
CA GLY A 189 -4.09 -1.14 15.91
C GLY A 189 -2.85 -1.89 16.41
N ILE A 190 -1.99 -2.36 15.50
CA ILE A 190 -0.79 -3.17 15.80
C ILE A 190 0.47 -2.47 15.27
N HIS A 191 0.50 -2.14 13.98
CA HIS A 191 1.66 -1.54 13.31
C HIS A 191 1.87 -0.09 13.70
N THR A 192 0.81 0.65 14.03
CA THR A 192 0.89 2.07 14.37
C THR A 192 0.14 2.37 15.66
N ASN A 193 0.83 3.00 16.61
CA ASN A 193 0.22 3.45 17.86
C ASN A 193 -0.84 4.55 17.58
N PRO A 194 -1.98 4.60 18.30
CA PRO A 194 -2.98 5.66 18.14
C PRO A 194 -2.42 7.08 18.28
N ALA A 195 -1.39 7.31 19.10
CA ALA A 195 -0.75 8.61 19.21
C ALA A 195 0.00 9.00 17.92
N ALA A 196 0.66 8.04 17.27
CA ALA A 196 1.34 8.27 15.99
C ALA A 196 0.33 8.53 14.85
N LEU A 197 -0.81 7.80 14.83
CA LEU A 197 -1.92 8.11 13.91
C LEU A 197 -2.41 9.55 14.08
N ARG A 198 -2.60 10.01 15.34
CA ARG A 198 -3.03 11.38 15.62
C ARG A 198 -2.00 12.42 15.19
N ILE A 199 -0.71 12.17 15.40
CA ILE A 199 0.35 13.08 14.96
C ILE A 199 0.29 13.25 13.45
N ALA A 200 0.33 12.16 12.69
CA ALA A 200 0.33 12.19 11.24
C ALA A 200 -0.93 12.87 10.68
N HIS A 201 -2.11 12.51 11.23
CA HIS A 201 -3.37 13.10 10.81
C HIS A 201 -3.45 14.61 11.10
N LYS A 202 -3.00 15.05 12.27
CA LYS A 202 -3.05 16.49 12.64
C LYS A 202 -2.09 17.32 11.83
N VAL A 203 -0.95 16.76 11.45
CA VAL A 203 0.11 17.47 10.72
C VAL A 203 -0.23 17.58 9.24
N HIS A 204 -0.67 16.50 8.62
CA HIS A 204 -0.92 16.47 7.17
C HIS A 204 -2.14 15.61 6.80
N PRO A 205 -3.37 16.05 7.19
CA PRO A 205 -4.58 15.24 7.02
C PRO A 205 -4.89 14.89 5.57
N LYS A 206 -4.63 15.79 4.61
CA LYS A 206 -4.94 15.60 3.18
C LYS A 206 -3.99 14.66 2.44
N GLY A 207 -2.81 14.40 2.99
CA GLY A 207 -1.84 13.46 2.42
C GLY A 207 -1.99 12.04 2.96
N LEU A 208 -2.82 11.83 4.00
CA LEU A 208 -2.96 10.55 4.64
C LEU A 208 -3.77 9.57 3.80
N VAL A 209 -3.17 8.42 3.50
CA VAL A 209 -3.79 7.29 2.79
C VAL A 209 -3.82 6.07 3.73
N LEU A 210 -4.99 5.53 4.00
CA LEU A 210 -5.07 4.27 4.74
C LEU A 210 -4.67 3.12 3.83
N VAL A 211 -3.76 2.29 4.33
CA VAL A 211 -3.31 1.05 3.68
C VAL A 211 -3.43 -0.10 4.66
N THR A 212 -3.68 -1.29 4.16
CA THR A 212 -3.73 -2.49 5.01
C THR A 212 -2.36 -3.13 5.16
N ASP A 213 -1.54 -3.06 4.13
CA ASP A 213 -0.30 -3.84 4.01
C ASP A 213 -0.55 -5.33 4.31
N ALA A 214 -1.70 -5.84 3.82
CA ALA A 214 -2.17 -7.16 4.17
C ALA A 214 -1.46 -8.25 3.37
N LEU A 215 -1.14 -9.32 4.06
CA LEU A 215 -0.60 -10.53 3.45
C LEU A 215 -1.69 -11.34 2.74
N PRO A 216 -1.34 -12.25 1.81
CA PRO A 216 -2.25 -13.24 1.24
C PRO A 216 -2.90 -14.16 2.29
N ALA A 217 -2.49 -14.05 3.55
CA ALA A 217 -3.09 -14.72 4.69
C ALA A 217 -4.34 -14.02 5.25
N LEU A 218 -4.70 -12.82 4.75
CA LEU A 218 -5.95 -12.14 5.11
C LEU A 218 -7.15 -13.06 4.84
N GLY A 219 -7.99 -13.24 5.84
CA GLY A 219 -9.15 -14.14 5.77
C GLY A 219 -8.86 -15.59 6.17
N LEU A 220 -7.61 -15.99 6.37
CA LEU A 220 -7.26 -17.25 6.98
C LEU A 220 -7.44 -17.16 8.50
N GLY A 221 -7.91 -18.23 9.13
CA GLY A 221 -8.09 -18.29 10.58
C GLY A 221 -6.77 -18.32 11.36
N ASN A 222 -6.86 -18.26 12.69
CA ASN A 222 -5.72 -18.43 13.58
C ASN A 222 -4.96 -19.74 13.30
N GLY A 223 -3.65 -19.71 13.41
CA GLY A 223 -2.78 -20.88 13.21
C GLY A 223 -1.61 -20.59 12.29
N GLN A 224 -0.90 -21.66 11.91
CA GLN A 224 0.22 -21.58 10.99
C GLN A 224 -0.26 -21.80 9.54
N HIS A 225 0.23 -20.93 8.65
CA HIS A 225 -0.08 -20.97 7.23
C HIS A 225 1.20 -20.85 6.42
N THR A 226 1.28 -21.60 5.32
CA THR A 226 2.43 -21.53 4.42
C THR A 226 2.11 -20.56 3.27
N LEU A 227 2.86 -19.48 3.20
CA LEU A 227 2.80 -18.49 2.14
C LEU A 227 4.03 -18.66 1.24
N GLY A 228 3.93 -19.46 0.19
CA GLY A 228 5.07 -19.85 -0.67
C GLY A 228 6.14 -20.60 0.14
N GLN A 229 7.32 -20.00 0.32
CA GLN A 229 8.43 -20.60 1.09
C GLN A 229 8.43 -20.18 2.56
N GLN A 230 7.59 -19.24 2.96
CA GLN A 230 7.55 -18.72 4.31
C GLN A 230 6.38 -19.31 5.09
N VAL A 231 6.61 -19.68 6.34
CA VAL A 231 5.56 -20.07 7.28
C VAL A 231 5.26 -18.86 8.17
N VAL A 232 3.99 -18.49 8.25
CA VAL A 232 3.49 -17.41 9.11
C VAL A 232 2.58 -17.98 10.19
N GLU A 233 2.45 -17.29 11.30
CA GLU A 233 1.54 -17.62 12.39
C GLU A 233 0.57 -16.49 12.65
N ILE A 234 -0.74 -16.75 12.48
CA ILE A 234 -1.81 -15.76 12.72
C ILE A 234 -2.36 -15.95 14.13
N LYS A 235 -2.44 -14.84 14.87
CA LYS A 235 -3.06 -14.72 16.20
C LYS A 235 -3.96 -13.47 16.25
N GLY A 236 -5.24 -13.63 15.99
CA GLY A 236 -6.19 -12.53 15.81
C GLY A 236 -5.83 -11.69 14.58
N LEU A 237 -5.58 -10.39 14.76
CA LEU A 237 -5.12 -9.49 13.69
C LEU A 237 -3.60 -9.42 13.55
N LYS A 238 -2.84 -10.21 14.33
CA LYS A 238 -1.37 -10.23 14.27
C LYS A 238 -0.89 -11.39 13.42
N CYS A 239 0.05 -11.10 12.52
CA CYS A 239 0.74 -12.10 11.74
C CYS A 239 2.26 -12.03 12.01
N TYR A 240 2.87 -13.16 12.32
CA TYR A 240 4.29 -13.26 12.63
C TYR A 240 4.97 -14.21 11.66
N VAL A 241 6.25 -14.00 11.41
CA VAL A 241 7.09 -15.05 10.84
C VAL A 241 7.13 -16.19 11.87
N ALA A 242 6.72 -17.40 11.46
CA ALA A 242 6.57 -18.53 12.37
C ALA A 242 7.86 -18.80 13.16
N GLY A 243 7.71 -19.01 14.47
CA GLY A 243 8.83 -19.22 15.38
C GLY A 243 9.60 -17.96 15.77
N THR A 244 9.13 -16.77 15.39
CA THR A 244 9.76 -15.48 15.74
C THR A 244 8.76 -14.50 16.36
N THR A 245 9.26 -13.35 16.79
CA THR A 245 8.43 -12.20 17.22
C THR A 245 8.33 -11.12 16.14
N THR A 246 8.84 -11.38 14.93
CA THR A 246 8.83 -10.42 13.83
C THR A 246 7.44 -10.39 13.21
N LEU A 247 6.77 -9.24 13.28
CA LEU A 247 5.54 -8.99 12.54
C LEU A 247 5.86 -9.00 11.03
N CYS A 248 4.96 -9.59 10.25
CA CYS A 248 5.03 -9.57 8.80
C CYS A 248 3.69 -9.14 8.25
N GLY A 249 3.63 -7.96 7.63
CA GLY A 249 2.42 -7.38 7.08
C GLY A 249 1.20 -7.48 8.00
N SER A 250 0.03 -7.11 7.52
CA SER A 250 -1.20 -7.22 8.32
C SER A 250 -2.12 -8.34 7.82
N VAL A 251 -3.12 -8.67 8.62
CA VAL A 251 -4.28 -9.49 8.25
C VAL A 251 -5.58 -8.74 8.59
N ALA A 252 -5.51 -7.41 8.67
CA ALA A 252 -6.65 -6.55 8.92
C ALA A 252 -7.27 -6.09 7.59
N PRO A 253 -8.59 -6.24 7.39
CA PRO A 253 -9.27 -5.68 6.24
C PRO A 253 -9.42 -4.15 6.37
N MET A 254 -9.67 -3.46 5.25
CA MET A 254 -9.69 -1.99 5.19
C MET A 254 -10.78 -1.38 6.10
N ASP A 255 -11.94 -1.98 6.21
CA ASP A 255 -13.01 -1.50 7.08
C ASP A 255 -12.59 -1.47 8.56
N VAL A 256 -11.82 -2.46 9.00
CA VAL A 256 -11.20 -2.47 10.35
C VAL A 256 -10.21 -1.33 10.49
N CYS A 257 -9.38 -1.08 9.48
CA CYS A 257 -8.42 0.03 9.48
C CYS A 257 -9.13 1.40 9.55
N VAL A 258 -10.21 1.59 8.78
CA VAL A 258 -11.02 2.82 8.81
C VAL A 258 -11.63 3.04 10.19
N ARG A 259 -12.30 2.03 10.76
CA ARG A 259 -12.88 2.13 12.11
C ARG A 259 -11.83 2.44 13.18
N HIS A 260 -10.71 1.73 13.13
CA HIS A 260 -9.63 1.96 14.09
C HIS A 260 -9.05 3.37 13.95
N PHE A 261 -8.81 3.84 12.74
CA PHE A 261 -8.33 5.19 12.47
C PHE A 261 -9.31 6.24 12.98
N PHE A 262 -10.61 6.11 12.67
CA PHE A 262 -11.66 7.00 13.14
C PHE A 262 -11.66 7.13 14.66
N HIS A 263 -11.70 6.01 15.38
CA HIS A 263 -11.68 6.02 16.84
C HIS A 263 -10.35 6.49 17.45
N ALA A 264 -9.23 6.12 16.81
CA ALA A 264 -7.90 6.48 17.32
C ALA A 264 -7.60 7.98 17.19
N THR A 265 -8.11 8.63 16.14
CA THR A 265 -7.82 10.04 15.84
C THR A 265 -8.89 11.00 16.31
N ASP A 266 -10.11 10.52 16.60
CA ASP A 266 -11.29 11.34 16.91
C ASP A 266 -11.56 12.38 15.80
N CYS A 267 -11.31 12.00 14.55
CA CYS A 267 -11.56 12.85 13.40
C CYS A 267 -13.03 12.78 12.98
N LYS A 268 -13.44 13.64 12.06
CA LYS A 268 -14.74 13.51 11.41
C LYS A 268 -14.79 12.23 10.58
N MET A 269 -15.96 11.61 10.50
CA MET A 269 -16.18 10.38 9.73
C MET A 269 -15.74 10.53 8.27
N GLU A 270 -16.07 11.67 7.67
CA GLU A 270 -15.71 11.98 6.27
C GLU A 270 -14.19 11.90 6.05
N MET A 271 -13.40 12.42 7.01
CA MET A 271 -11.94 12.39 6.91
C MET A 271 -11.37 10.97 6.96
N ALA A 272 -11.98 10.08 7.77
CA ALA A 272 -11.57 8.68 7.80
C ALA A 272 -11.93 7.95 6.50
N LEU A 273 -13.06 8.26 5.92
CA LEU A 273 -13.50 7.70 4.63
C LEU A 273 -12.69 8.25 3.47
N GLU A 274 -12.39 9.56 3.45
CA GLU A 274 -11.53 10.19 2.43
C GLU A 274 -10.13 9.57 2.43
N ALA A 275 -9.57 9.28 3.59
CA ALA A 275 -8.26 8.63 3.71
C ALA A 275 -8.22 7.22 3.09
N ALA A 276 -9.36 6.55 2.96
CA ALA A 276 -9.49 5.23 2.33
C ALA A 276 -10.05 5.28 0.89
N SER A 277 -10.45 6.45 0.39
CA SER A 277 -11.13 6.57 -0.91
C SER A 277 -10.57 7.71 -1.77
N LEU A 278 -10.82 8.96 -1.41
CA LEU A 278 -10.43 10.14 -2.18
C LEU A 278 -8.91 10.32 -2.25
N HIS A 279 -8.23 10.23 -1.11
CA HIS A 279 -6.78 10.46 -1.07
C HIS A 279 -5.98 9.43 -1.89
N PRO A 280 -6.24 8.10 -1.81
CA PRO A 280 -5.59 7.16 -2.72
C PRO A 280 -5.96 7.38 -4.19
N ALA A 281 -7.17 7.85 -4.50
CA ALA A 281 -7.54 8.20 -5.87
C ALA A 281 -6.76 9.43 -6.37
N GLN A 282 -6.57 10.45 -5.52
CA GLN A 282 -5.74 11.62 -5.82
C GLN A 282 -4.27 11.24 -6.02
N LEU A 283 -3.71 10.37 -5.14
CA LEU A 283 -2.36 9.85 -5.30
C LEU A 283 -2.12 9.22 -6.66
N LEU A 284 -3.12 8.49 -7.17
CA LEU A 284 -3.05 7.79 -8.46
C LEU A 284 -3.54 8.65 -9.65
N GLY A 285 -4.02 9.88 -9.41
CA GLY A 285 -4.52 10.77 -10.46
C GLY A 285 -5.83 10.30 -11.10
N ILE A 286 -6.65 9.53 -10.39
CA ILE A 286 -7.93 8.96 -10.87
C ILE A 286 -9.15 9.51 -10.14
N GLU A 287 -9.01 10.59 -9.36
CA GLU A 287 -10.07 11.17 -8.52
C GLU A 287 -11.29 11.68 -9.31
N LYS A 288 -11.16 11.85 -10.64
CA LYS A 288 -12.28 12.17 -11.52
C LYS A 288 -13.20 10.97 -11.78
N GLN A 289 -12.71 9.77 -11.53
CA GLN A 289 -13.42 8.51 -11.79
C GLN A 289 -13.71 7.73 -10.51
N LYS A 290 -12.82 7.83 -9.51
CA LYS A 290 -12.84 7.03 -8.28
C LYS A 290 -12.72 7.89 -7.02
N GLY A 291 -13.13 7.33 -5.90
CA GLY A 291 -12.94 7.93 -4.58
C GLY A 291 -13.96 9.00 -4.20
N THR A 292 -14.93 9.30 -5.06
CA THR A 292 -16.02 10.27 -4.81
C THR A 292 -17.36 9.75 -5.34
N LEU A 293 -18.44 10.37 -4.88
CA LEU A 293 -19.80 10.15 -5.39
C LEU A 293 -20.23 11.29 -6.32
N ASN A 294 -19.29 11.97 -6.97
CA ASN A 294 -19.58 13.04 -7.91
C ASN A 294 -20.23 12.52 -9.20
N PHE A 295 -21.00 13.37 -9.87
CA PHE A 295 -21.54 13.03 -11.20
C PHE A 295 -20.40 12.72 -12.17
N GLY A 296 -20.50 11.55 -12.82
CA GLY A 296 -19.49 11.05 -13.76
C GLY A 296 -18.45 10.14 -13.12
N SER A 297 -18.43 10.01 -11.80
CA SER A 297 -17.64 8.95 -11.13
C SER A 297 -18.27 7.57 -11.36
N ASP A 298 -17.43 6.53 -11.32
CA ASP A 298 -17.92 5.16 -11.35
C ASP A 298 -18.80 4.88 -10.11
N ALA A 299 -19.85 4.10 -10.30
CA ALA A 299 -20.80 3.77 -9.23
C ALA A 299 -20.25 2.66 -8.32
N ASP A 300 -19.10 2.97 -7.69
CA ASP A 300 -18.40 2.10 -6.74
C ASP A 300 -18.58 2.67 -5.35
N PHE A 301 -19.38 2.02 -4.52
CA PHE A 301 -19.64 2.51 -3.17
C PHE A 301 -19.96 1.39 -2.19
N VAL A 302 -19.81 1.70 -0.92
CA VAL A 302 -20.23 0.85 0.20
C VAL A 302 -21.39 1.51 0.94
N VAL A 303 -22.30 0.68 1.43
CA VAL A 303 -23.30 1.09 2.43
C VAL A 303 -22.75 0.71 3.80
N LEU A 304 -22.71 1.67 4.69
CA LEU A 304 -22.19 1.52 6.05
C LEU A 304 -23.31 1.78 7.07
N ASP A 305 -23.21 1.12 8.23
CA ASP A 305 -23.99 1.52 9.40
C ASP A 305 -23.27 2.65 10.17
N ASP A 306 -23.93 3.20 11.20
CA ASP A 306 -23.38 4.29 12.03
C ASP A 306 -22.09 3.91 12.78
N SER A 307 -21.77 2.62 12.85
CA SER A 307 -20.54 2.09 13.43
C SER A 307 -19.47 1.80 12.39
N LEU A 308 -19.68 2.23 11.13
CA LEU A 308 -18.81 1.99 9.98
C LEU A 308 -18.62 0.50 9.63
N ASN A 309 -19.61 -0.35 9.96
CA ASN A 309 -19.63 -1.72 9.45
C ASN A 309 -20.20 -1.72 8.03
N VAL A 310 -19.55 -2.45 7.13
CA VAL A 310 -20.02 -2.61 5.75
C VAL A 310 -21.30 -3.43 5.74
N LYS A 311 -22.36 -2.91 5.12
CA LYS A 311 -23.66 -3.58 4.94
C LYS A 311 -23.90 -4.03 3.51
N ALA A 312 -23.38 -3.31 2.54
CA ALA A 312 -23.40 -3.71 1.15
C ALA A 312 -22.23 -3.08 0.39
N THR A 313 -21.83 -3.73 -0.70
CA THR A 313 -20.78 -3.25 -1.61
C THR A 313 -21.32 -3.28 -3.03
N TYR A 314 -21.16 -2.16 -3.72
CA TYR A 314 -21.54 -1.99 -5.12
C TYR A 314 -20.29 -1.69 -5.95
N ILE A 315 -20.19 -2.33 -7.11
CA ILE A 315 -19.12 -2.09 -8.09
C ILE A 315 -19.74 -1.88 -9.45
N SER A 316 -19.43 -0.73 -10.07
CA SER A 316 -20.04 -0.31 -11.34
C SER A 316 -21.59 -0.26 -11.30
N GLY A 317 -22.15 -0.03 -10.12
CA GLY A 317 -23.60 -0.03 -9.86
C GLY A 317 -24.20 -1.40 -9.55
N ASP A 318 -23.46 -2.49 -9.71
CA ASP A 318 -23.91 -3.86 -9.37
C ASP A 318 -23.66 -4.18 -7.91
N LEU A 319 -24.64 -4.77 -7.23
CA LEU A 319 -24.50 -5.30 -5.89
C LEU A 319 -23.60 -6.55 -5.95
N VAL A 320 -22.40 -6.47 -5.33
CA VAL A 320 -21.44 -7.59 -5.34
C VAL A 320 -21.34 -8.30 -3.99
N TRP A 321 -21.74 -7.64 -2.92
CA TRP A 321 -21.77 -8.23 -1.58
C TRP A 321 -22.82 -7.52 -0.71
N GLN A 322 -23.47 -8.30 0.16
CA GLN A 322 -24.44 -7.80 1.13
C GLN A 322 -24.36 -8.62 2.42
N ASP A 323 -24.41 -7.93 3.56
CA ASP A 323 -24.59 -8.55 4.87
C ASP A 323 -25.94 -9.30 4.90
N SER A 324 -25.93 -10.53 5.41
CA SER A 324 -27.15 -11.37 5.52
C SER A 324 -28.28 -10.73 6.30
N ASP A 325 -27.94 -9.88 7.26
CA ASP A 325 -28.88 -9.21 8.15
C ASP A 325 -29.36 -7.85 7.62
N PHE A 326 -28.85 -7.44 6.44
CA PHE A 326 -29.23 -6.18 5.80
C PHE A 326 -30.31 -6.43 4.75
N SER A 327 -31.54 -5.99 5.06
CA SER A 327 -32.66 -5.94 4.11
C SER A 327 -32.92 -4.51 3.70
N HIS A 328 -33.16 -4.28 2.40
CA HIS A 328 -33.55 -2.98 1.84
C HIS A 328 -34.92 -2.54 2.30
#